data_7f47d2c5a56c393fcf78d0461b07c2b4
#
_entry.id   7f47d2c5a56c393fcf78d0461b07c2b4
#
_cell.length_a   1.000
_cell.length_b   1.000
_cell.length_c   1.000
_cell.angle_alpha   90.00
_cell.angle_beta   90.00
_cell.angle_gamma   90.00
#
_symmetry.space_group_name_H-M   'P 1'
#
loop_
_entity.id
_entity.type
_entity.pdbx_description
1 polymer ?
#
loop_
_entity_poly.entity_id
_entity_poly.type
_entity_poly.pdbx_seq_one_letter_code
_entity_poly.pdbx_strand_id
1 'polypeptide(L)'
;MFVAATQFAPVAGDIDANVRTIAGLVRAAGAEGARVVVLSELSLTGYEPSLIRDTPGLVLAEDDPRLDPVREACRDAGAAAVVNGPVRTAGSGAGITTLVIGPDGSLLARYDKRHLYGVEAEVFTPGAADGRFALDGVRFALATCYDNRFPELAERAVADDCSVYLASSVLGADNDSFEKVYPVRARDFGLYVVLGNVLGANEDGVGVGRAGAWGPDGERIADAGTEEAGFVLAEVG
;
A
#
# COMPACT_ATOMS: atom_id res chain seq x y z
N MET A 1 16.04 -8.78 3.83
CA MET A 1 14.76 -9.52 3.82
C MET A 1 14.03 -9.32 2.51
N PHE A 2 13.08 -10.22 2.11
CA PHE A 2 12.28 -9.99 0.91
C PHE A 2 10.97 -9.26 1.23
N VAL A 3 10.67 -8.25 0.40
CA VAL A 3 9.39 -7.50 0.37
C VAL A 3 8.77 -7.71 -1.01
N ALA A 4 7.48 -8.06 -1.05
CA ALA A 4 6.73 -8.20 -2.28
C ALA A 4 6.01 -6.90 -2.64
N ALA A 5 6.25 -6.39 -3.84
CA ALA A 5 5.49 -5.32 -4.47
C ALA A 5 4.40 -5.94 -5.34
N THR A 6 3.14 -5.67 -5.05
CA THR A 6 2.02 -6.32 -5.75
C THR A 6 1.30 -5.40 -6.72
N GLN A 7 0.67 -6.01 -7.72
CA GLN A 7 -0.30 -5.37 -8.61
C GLN A 7 -1.47 -6.30 -8.92
N PHE A 8 -2.68 -5.78 -8.90
CA PHE A 8 -3.89 -6.47 -9.35
C PHE A 8 -4.99 -5.46 -9.67
N ALA A 9 -6.06 -5.91 -10.31
CA ALA A 9 -7.26 -5.12 -10.61
C ALA A 9 -8.32 -5.39 -9.53
N PRO A 10 -8.51 -4.50 -8.54
CA PRO A 10 -9.59 -4.65 -7.58
C PRO A 10 -10.95 -4.57 -8.25
N VAL A 11 -11.90 -5.38 -7.78
CA VAL A 11 -13.30 -5.27 -8.19
C VAL A 11 -13.95 -4.12 -7.43
N ALA A 12 -14.48 -3.14 -8.17
CA ALA A 12 -15.09 -1.93 -7.60
C ALA A 12 -16.20 -2.28 -6.58
N GLY A 13 -16.02 -1.88 -5.33
CA GLY A 13 -16.95 -2.08 -4.22
C GLY A 13 -17.09 -3.51 -3.70
N ASP A 14 -16.44 -4.52 -4.30
CA ASP A 14 -16.52 -5.91 -3.84
C ASP A 14 -15.37 -6.25 -2.87
N ILE A 15 -15.54 -5.86 -1.61
CA ILE A 15 -14.54 -6.10 -0.56
C ILE A 15 -14.21 -7.59 -0.42
N ASP A 16 -15.21 -8.47 -0.51
CA ASP A 16 -15.01 -9.90 -0.30
C ASP A 16 -14.18 -10.53 -1.44
N ALA A 17 -14.39 -10.11 -2.68
CA ALA A 17 -13.58 -10.55 -3.81
C ALA A 17 -12.14 -10.03 -3.69
N ASN A 18 -11.98 -8.76 -3.33
CA ASN A 18 -10.67 -8.13 -3.18
C ASN A 18 -9.87 -8.75 -2.03
N VAL A 19 -10.50 -8.98 -0.89
CA VAL A 19 -9.88 -9.65 0.28
C VAL A 19 -9.41 -11.07 -0.07
N ARG A 20 -10.20 -11.85 -0.86
CA ARG A 20 -9.76 -13.17 -1.32
C ARG A 20 -8.54 -13.08 -2.23
N THR A 21 -8.51 -12.13 -3.16
CA THR A 21 -7.36 -11.89 -4.05
C THR A 21 -6.12 -11.49 -3.24
N ILE A 22 -6.26 -10.55 -2.30
CA ILE A 22 -5.19 -10.10 -1.41
C ILE A 22 -4.65 -11.27 -0.58
N ALA A 23 -5.53 -12.07 0.03
CA ALA A 23 -5.13 -13.25 0.80
C ALA A 23 -4.36 -14.27 -0.05
N GLY A 24 -4.75 -14.46 -1.31
CA GLY A 24 -4.03 -15.28 -2.28
C GLY A 24 -2.62 -14.75 -2.57
N LEU A 25 -2.50 -13.45 -2.84
CA LEU A 25 -1.21 -12.79 -3.08
C LEU A 25 -0.28 -12.88 -1.86
N VAL A 26 -0.81 -12.69 -0.64
CA VAL A 26 -0.04 -12.81 0.61
C VAL A 26 0.52 -14.22 0.77
N ARG A 27 -0.29 -15.27 0.56
CA ARG A 27 0.16 -16.66 0.65
C ARG A 27 1.19 -16.99 -0.42
N ALA A 28 0.96 -16.56 -1.67
CA ALA A 28 1.88 -16.82 -2.77
C ALA A 28 3.23 -16.13 -2.55
N ALA A 29 3.24 -14.84 -2.19
CA ALA A 29 4.47 -14.11 -1.91
C ALA A 29 5.22 -14.67 -0.70
N GLY A 30 4.51 -15.06 0.37
CA GLY A 30 5.10 -15.70 1.53
C GLY A 30 5.74 -17.05 1.21
N ALA A 31 5.12 -17.85 0.32
CA ALA A 31 5.69 -19.12 -0.14
C ALA A 31 7.02 -18.91 -0.91
N GLU A 32 7.23 -17.75 -1.50
CA GLU A 32 8.49 -17.33 -2.13
C GLU A 32 9.44 -16.57 -1.19
N GLY A 33 9.11 -16.48 0.10
CA GLY A 33 9.98 -15.93 1.13
C GLY A 33 9.77 -14.45 1.45
N ALA A 34 8.70 -13.81 0.92
CA ALA A 34 8.35 -12.46 1.32
C ALA A 34 8.00 -12.38 2.81
N ARG A 35 8.50 -11.35 3.49
CA ARG A 35 8.16 -11.04 4.89
C ARG A 35 7.17 -9.90 5.01
N VAL A 36 7.06 -9.07 3.98
CA VAL A 36 6.10 -7.97 3.87
C VAL A 36 5.53 -7.97 2.45
N VAL A 37 4.22 -7.80 2.31
CA VAL A 37 3.50 -7.75 1.03
C VAL A 37 2.78 -6.41 0.94
N VAL A 38 3.13 -5.59 -0.06
CA VAL A 38 2.62 -4.23 -0.24
C VAL A 38 1.54 -4.21 -1.32
N LEU A 39 0.31 -3.84 -0.93
CA LEU A 39 -0.84 -3.72 -1.84
C LEU A 39 -0.98 -2.28 -2.34
N SER A 40 -1.80 -2.08 -3.39
CA SER A 40 -2.11 -0.75 -3.94
C SER A 40 -3.01 0.07 -3.02
N GLU A 41 -3.12 1.37 -3.29
CA GLU A 41 -4.10 2.26 -2.65
C GLU A 41 -5.52 1.79 -2.93
N LEU A 42 -6.38 1.88 -1.89
CA LEU A 42 -7.79 1.44 -1.91
C LEU A 42 -7.97 0.00 -2.46
N SER A 43 -6.96 -0.86 -2.27
CA SER A 43 -6.97 -2.26 -2.73
C SER A 43 -8.15 -3.07 -2.20
N LEU A 44 -8.74 -2.68 -1.06
CA LEU A 44 -9.90 -3.36 -0.46
C LEU A 44 -11.22 -3.06 -1.20
N THR A 45 -11.34 -1.90 -1.86
CA THR A 45 -12.59 -1.45 -2.49
C THR A 45 -12.47 -1.13 -3.97
N GLY A 46 -11.25 -1.06 -4.51
CA GLY A 46 -10.95 -0.34 -5.73
C GLY A 46 -10.85 1.16 -5.46
N TYR A 47 -10.14 1.88 -6.34
CA TYR A 47 -10.05 3.35 -6.27
C TYR A 47 -11.30 3.96 -6.89
N GLU A 48 -12.37 4.02 -6.09
CA GLU A 48 -13.71 4.46 -6.45
C GLU A 48 -14.26 5.45 -5.40
N PRO A 49 -13.64 6.65 -5.22
CA PRO A 49 -14.06 7.62 -4.20
C PRO A 49 -15.55 7.95 -4.23
N SER A 50 -16.14 8.15 -5.43
CA SER A 50 -17.56 8.45 -5.57
C SER A 50 -18.46 7.30 -5.10
N LEU A 51 -18.12 6.06 -5.46
CA LEU A 51 -18.84 4.88 -5.00
C LEU A 51 -18.75 4.70 -3.48
N ILE A 52 -17.56 4.95 -2.92
CA ILE A 52 -17.31 4.85 -1.47
C ILE A 52 -18.16 5.89 -0.72
N ARG A 53 -18.22 7.14 -1.20
CA ARG A 53 -19.09 8.20 -0.65
C ARG A 53 -20.56 7.79 -0.62
N ASP A 54 -21.03 7.20 -1.72
CA ASP A 54 -22.45 6.88 -1.91
C ASP A 54 -22.84 5.53 -1.27
N THR A 55 -21.86 4.75 -0.79
CA THR A 55 -22.06 3.42 -0.22
C THR A 55 -21.37 3.27 1.15
N PRO A 56 -22.01 3.72 2.25
CA PRO A 56 -21.41 3.71 3.59
C PRO A 56 -20.92 2.33 4.08
N GLY A 57 -21.48 1.24 3.55
CA GLY A 57 -21.06 -0.13 3.85
C GLY A 57 -19.66 -0.49 3.35
N LEU A 58 -19.07 0.31 2.47
CA LEU A 58 -17.69 0.14 2.00
C LEU A 58 -16.66 0.66 3.01
N VAL A 59 -17.05 1.50 3.96
CA VAL A 59 -16.15 2.01 5.00
C VAL A 59 -16.01 0.97 6.11
N LEU A 60 -14.80 0.44 6.28
CA LEU A 60 -14.49 -0.61 7.24
C LEU A 60 -14.24 -0.05 8.64
N ALA A 61 -14.39 -0.92 9.65
CA ALA A 61 -13.74 -0.73 10.93
C ALA A 61 -12.29 -1.25 10.87
N GLU A 62 -11.44 -0.83 11.79
CA GLU A 62 -10.06 -1.31 11.87
C GLU A 62 -9.98 -2.83 12.15
N ASP A 63 -10.93 -3.32 12.93
CA ASP A 63 -11.09 -4.73 13.31
C ASP A 63 -12.18 -5.46 12.48
N ASP A 64 -12.56 -4.91 11.33
CA ASP A 64 -13.63 -5.44 10.49
C ASP A 64 -13.42 -6.94 10.18
N PRO A 65 -14.42 -7.81 10.43
CA PRO A 65 -14.28 -9.26 10.20
C PRO A 65 -14.10 -9.63 8.73
N ARG A 66 -14.45 -8.75 7.79
CA ARG A 66 -14.16 -8.97 6.35
C ARG A 66 -12.66 -9.07 6.07
N LEU A 67 -11.79 -8.57 6.98
CA LEU A 67 -10.34 -8.68 6.87
C LEU A 67 -9.79 -10.01 7.41
N ASP A 68 -10.61 -10.87 8.02
CA ASP A 68 -10.14 -12.14 8.61
C ASP A 68 -9.41 -13.06 7.63
N PRO A 69 -9.83 -13.20 6.35
CA PRO A 69 -9.07 -14.00 5.38
C PRO A 69 -7.64 -13.48 5.13
N VAL A 70 -7.43 -12.14 5.22
CA VAL A 70 -6.07 -11.57 5.11
C VAL A 70 -5.28 -11.84 6.39
N ARG A 71 -5.90 -11.73 7.58
CA ARG A 71 -5.26 -12.08 8.86
C ARG A 71 -4.83 -13.55 8.89
N GLU A 72 -5.68 -14.45 8.37
CA GLU A 72 -5.34 -15.86 8.22
C GLU A 72 -4.19 -16.08 7.24
N ALA A 73 -4.23 -15.42 6.07
CA ALA A 73 -3.16 -15.51 5.09
C ALA A 73 -1.82 -15.02 5.65
N CYS A 74 -1.81 -13.96 6.47
CA CYS A 74 -0.60 -13.49 7.14
C CYS A 74 -0.04 -14.55 8.10
N ARG A 75 -0.91 -15.22 8.88
CA ARG A 75 -0.48 -16.33 9.77
C ARG A 75 0.07 -17.52 9.00
N ASP A 76 -0.62 -17.93 7.94
CA ASP A 76 -0.23 -19.07 7.10
C ASP A 76 1.13 -18.83 6.42
N ALA A 77 1.32 -17.62 5.90
CA ALA A 77 2.52 -17.20 5.19
C ALA A 77 3.68 -16.80 6.12
N GLY A 78 3.41 -16.49 7.38
CA GLY A 78 4.38 -15.87 8.28
C GLY A 78 4.85 -14.50 7.78
N ALA A 79 4.02 -13.77 7.05
CA ALA A 79 4.34 -12.49 6.41
C ALA A 79 3.34 -11.40 6.82
N ALA A 80 3.78 -10.15 6.85
CA ALA A 80 2.90 -9.01 7.06
C ALA A 80 2.27 -8.54 5.74
N ALA A 81 1.01 -8.10 5.79
CA ALA A 81 0.31 -7.47 4.68
C ALA A 81 0.09 -5.98 4.94
N VAL A 82 0.49 -5.14 3.98
CA VAL A 82 0.24 -3.69 3.97
C VAL A 82 -0.96 -3.45 3.07
N VAL A 83 -2.17 -3.48 3.65
CA VAL A 83 -3.43 -3.33 2.92
C VAL A 83 -3.97 -1.91 3.04
N ASN A 84 -4.65 -1.42 2.01
CA ASN A 84 -5.17 -0.06 1.99
C ASN A 84 -6.67 -0.05 1.62
N GLY A 85 -7.44 0.78 2.31
CA GLY A 85 -8.88 0.90 2.08
C GLY A 85 -9.51 2.07 2.85
N PRO A 86 -10.80 2.31 2.64
CA PRO A 86 -11.56 3.30 3.41
C PRO A 86 -11.83 2.76 4.82
N VAL A 87 -11.27 3.38 5.84
CA VAL A 87 -11.44 2.98 7.25
C VAL A 87 -11.96 4.16 8.07
N ARG A 88 -12.85 3.87 9.02
CA ARG A 88 -13.39 4.89 9.94
C ARG A 88 -12.27 5.57 10.69
N THR A 89 -12.35 6.90 10.77
CA THR A 89 -11.48 7.70 11.63
C THR A 89 -12.05 7.76 13.05
N ALA A 90 -11.29 8.31 13.99
CA ALA A 90 -11.77 8.53 15.38
C ALA A 90 -12.98 9.48 15.45
N GLY A 91 -13.24 10.27 14.40
CA GLY A 91 -14.45 11.09 14.22
C GLY A 91 -15.53 10.37 13.43
N SER A 92 -16.40 11.12 12.77
CA SER A 92 -17.51 10.59 11.97
C SER A 92 -17.13 10.30 10.50
N GLY A 93 -15.86 10.54 10.10
CA GLY A 93 -15.39 10.40 8.72
C GLY A 93 -14.71 9.07 8.43
N ALA A 94 -14.25 8.94 7.19
CA ALA A 94 -13.39 7.86 6.72
C ALA A 94 -12.04 8.42 6.27
N GLY A 95 -10.95 7.68 6.47
CA GLY A 95 -9.64 7.96 5.89
C GLY A 95 -9.33 6.98 4.75
N ILE A 96 -8.44 7.35 3.84
CA ILE A 96 -7.73 6.39 3.02
C ILE A 96 -6.63 5.82 3.93
N THR A 97 -6.85 4.62 4.41
CA THR A 97 -6.08 4.05 5.52
C THR A 97 -5.27 2.84 5.09
N THR A 98 -4.00 2.85 5.40
CA THR A 98 -3.14 1.66 5.36
C THR A 98 -3.18 0.97 6.72
N LEU A 99 -3.54 -0.31 6.71
CA LEU A 99 -3.46 -1.22 7.86
C LEU A 99 -2.31 -2.21 7.60
N VAL A 100 -1.39 -2.34 8.55
CA VAL A 100 -0.34 -3.36 8.51
C VAL A 100 -0.77 -4.51 9.40
N ILE A 101 -1.12 -5.63 8.77
CA ILE A 101 -1.49 -6.86 9.46
C ILE A 101 -0.23 -7.72 9.58
N GLY A 102 0.17 -8.04 10.80
CA GLY A 102 1.39 -8.76 11.10
C GLY A 102 1.34 -10.26 10.81
N PRO A 103 2.50 -10.95 10.89
CA PRO A 103 2.59 -12.41 10.66
C PRO A 103 1.77 -13.27 11.64
N ASP A 104 1.36 -12.71 12.77
CA ASP A 104 0.47 -13.33 13.74
C ASP A 104 -1.01 -12.98 13.53
N GLY A 105 -1.31 -12.17 12.49
CA GLY A 105 -2.64 -11.65 12.17
C GLY A 105 -3.07 -10.46 13.02
N SER A 106 -2.22 -9.94 13.91
CA SER A 106 -2.50 -8.74 14.68
C SER A 106 -2.26 -7.46 13.85
N LEU A 107 -2.86 -6.35 14.26
CA LEU A 107 -2.57 -5.06 13.68
C LEU A 107 -1.24 -4.52 14.23
N LEU A 108 -0.24 -4.32 13.36
CA LEU A 108 1.06 -3.74 13.72
C LEU A 108 1.07 -2.22 13.63
N ALA A 109 0.39 -1.66 12.62
CA ALA A 109 0.36 -0.21 12.40
C ALA A 109 -0.88 0.19 11.62
N ARG A 110 -1.26 1.45 11.80
CA ARG A 110 -2.26 2.18 11.02
C ARG A 110 -1.63 3.48 10.51
N TYR A 111 -1.95 3.83 9.27
CA TYR A 111 -1.58 5.10 8.67
C TYR A 111 -2.75 5.64 7.85
N ASP A 112 -3.22 6.83 8.16
CA ASP A 112 -4.22 7.54 7.37
C ASP A 112 -3.50 8.51 6.42
N LYS A 113 -3.80 8.46 5.12
CA LYS A 113 -3.23 9.33 4.08
C LYS A 113 -3.32 10.80 4.49
N ARG A 114 -2.19 11.52 4.42
CA ARG A 114 -2.11 12.91 4.90
C ARG A 114 -2.46 13.92 3.83
N HIS A 115 -2.06 13.65 2.58
CA HIS A 115 -2.26 14.57 1.47
C HIS A 115 -3.28 13.96 0.50
N LEU A 116 -4.49 14.46 0.57
CA LEU A 116 -5.58 14.02 -0.30
C LEU A 116 -5.47 14.69 -1.67
N TYR A 117 -5.83 13.95 -2.73
CA TYR A 117 -5.76 14.39 -4.12
C TYR A 117 -7.15 14.49 -4.73
N GLY A 118 -7.43 15.61 -5.43
CA GLY A 118 -8.67 15.77 -6.20
C GLY A 118 -9.93 15.48 -5.39
N VAL A 119 -10.77 14.59 -5.89
CA VAL A 119 -12.06 14.18 -5.30
C VAL A 119 -11.92 13.54 -3.90
N GLU A 120 -10.75 13.03 -3.55
CA GLU A 120 -10.54 12.43 -2.22
C GLU A 120 -10.84 13.42 -1.09
N ALA A 121 -10.54 14.72 -1.28
CA ALA A 121 -10.78 15.75 -0.28
C ALA A 121 -12.27 15.99 0.02
N GLU A 122 -13.17 15.55 -0.87
CA GLU A 122 -14.62 15.63 -0.67
C GLU A 122 -15.18 14.41 0.08
N VAL A 123 -14.42 13.31 0.09
CA VAL A 123 -14.89 12.02 0.60
C VAL A 123 -14.19 11.61 1.90
N PHE A 124 -12.89 11.92 2.00
CA PHE A 124 -12.05 11.41 3.09
C PHE A 124 -11.53 12.52 4.00
N THR A 125 -11.17 12.11 5.20
CA THR A 125 -10.52 12.95 6.21
C THR A 125 -9.02 12.69 6.15
N PRO A 126 -8.15 13.72 6.05
CA PRO A 126 -6.71 13.54 6.04
C PRO A 126 -6.19 13.09 7.41
N GLY A 127 -5.16 12.25 7.40
CA GLY A 127 -4.41 11.86 8.58
C GLY A 127 -3.46 12.96 9.08
N ALA A 128 -2.97 12.79 10.31
CA ALA A 128 -2.01 13.72 10.93
C ALA A 128 -0.72 13.03 11.38
N ALA A 129 -0.76 11.73 11.67
CA ALA A 129 0.37 10.95 12.15
C ALA A 129 1.18 10.33 11.02
N ASP A 130 2.46 10.08 11.25
CA ASP A 130 3.29 9.27 10.37
C ASP A 130 3.06 7.78 10.61
N GLY A 131 3.05 6.97 9.55
CA GLY A 131 2.93 5.52 9.62
C GLY A 131 4.30 4.86 9.79
N ARG A 132 4.49 4.10 10.87
CA ARG A 132 5.74 3.39 11.17
C ARG A 132 5.45 2.03 11.77
N PHE A 133 6.25 1.04 11.40
CA PHE A 133 6.30 -0.25 12.10
C PHE A 133 7.69 -0.85 11.99
N ALA A 134 7.94 -1.90 12.76
CA ALA A 134 9.16 -2.69 12.67
C ALA A 134 8.83 -4.17 12.56
N LEU A 135 9.59 -4.89 11.76
CA LEU A 135 9.48 -6.34 11.60
C LEU A 135 10.88 -6.92 11.34
N ASP A 136 11.23 -8.00 12.05
CA ASP A 136 12.51 -8.71 11.89
C ASP A 136 13.75 -7.78 11.92
N GLY A 137 13.70 -6.74 12.76
CA GLY A 137 14.81 -5.78 12.93
C GLY A 137 14.87 -4.66 11.89
N VAL A 138 13.99 -4.66 10.89
CA VAL A 138 13.88 -3.59 9.87
C VAL A 138 12.75 -2.62 10.26
N ARG A 139 12.99 -1.31 10.10
CA ARG A 139 12.00 -0.26 10.33
C ARG A 139 11.45 0.26 9.02
N PHE A 140 10.12 0.34 8.95
CA PHE A 140 9.36 0.70 7.77
C PHE A 140 8.60 2.00 7.95
N ALA A 141 8.55 2.81 6.89
CA ALA A 141 7.67 3.96 6.78
C ALA A 141 6.57 3.69 5.74
N LEU A 142 5.39 4.23 6.00
CA LEU A 142 4.21 4.12 5.13
C LEU A 142 3.88 5.44 4.48
N ALA A 143 3.48 5.40 3.20
CA ALA A 143 2.92 6.53 2.47
C ALA A 143 1.90 6.05 1.44
N THR A 144 0.95 6.91 1.07
CA THR A 144 -0.11 6.57 0.13
C THR A 144 -0.14 7.58 -1.02
N CYS A 145 0.17 7.11 -2.24
CA CYS A 145 -0.01 7.79 -3.52
C CYS A 145 0.51 9.25 -3.54
N TYR A 146 -0.38 10.23 -3.45
CA TYR A 146 -0.03 11.65 -3.49
C TYR A 146 0.92 12.09 -2.36
N ASP A 147 0.92 11.39 -1.22
CA ASP A 147 1.89 11.61 -0.14
C ASP A 147 3.34 11.54 -0.62
N ASN A 148 3.63 10.68 -1.60
CA ASN A 148 4.99 10.48 -2.12
C ASN A 148 5.58 11.72 -2.81
N ARG A 149 4.72 12.67 -3.21
CA ARG A 149 5.16 13.96 -3.77
C ARG A 149 5.76 14.90 -2.72
N PHE A 150 5.55 14.63 -1.45
CA PHE A 150 6.00 15.45 -0.33
C PHE A 150 7.27 14.84 0.30
N PRO A 151 8.48 15.39 0.03
CA PRO A 151 9.75 14.85 0.51
C PRO A 151 9.84 14.75 2.03
N GLU A 152 9.08 15.58 2.76
CA GLU A 152 9.06 15.63 4.21
C GLU A 152 8.65 14.31 4.86
N LEU A 153 7.86 13.47 4.16
CA LEU A 153 7.49 12.15 4.67
C LEU A 153 8.72 11.21 4.69
N ALA A 154 9.54 11.25 3.64
CA ALA A 154 10.76 10.46 3.56
C ALA A 154 11.83 11.01 4.52
N GLU A 155 11.94 12.35 4.64
CA GLU A 155 12.83 12.99 5.61
C GLU A 155 12.54 12.52 7.04
N ARG A 156 11.26 12.56 7.45
CA ARG A 156 10.84 12.05 8.77
C ARG A 156 11.02 10.55 8.91
N ALA A 157 10.89 9.78 7.83
CA ALA A 157 11.14 8.35 7.85
C ALA A 157 12.60 8.04 8.23
N VAL A 158 13.54 8.75 7.62
CA VAL A 158 14.97 8.62 7.96
C VAL A 158 15.26 9.10 9.38
N ALA A 159 14.65 10.21 9.81
CA ALA A 159 14.78 10.70 11.18
C ALA A 159 14.28 9.71 12.25
N ASP A 160 13.34 8.82 11.86
CA ASP A 160 12.81 7.73 12.67
C ASP A 160 13.56 6.40 12.45
N ASP A 161 14.76 6.41 11.87
CA ASP A 161 15.62 5.26 11.56
C ASP A 161 14.93 4.21 10.64
N CYS A 162 14.00 4.62 9.78
CA CYS A 162 13.45 3.73 8.77
C CYS A 162 14.46 3.55 7.63
N SER A 163 14.63 2.30 7.16
CA SER A 163 15.43 1.99 5.98
C SER A 163 14.59 1.63 4.76
N VAL A 164 13.29 1.33 4.96
CA VAL A 164 12.37 0.93 3.90
C VAL A 164 11.13 1.82 3.92
N TYR A 165 10.77 2.34 2.74
CA TYR A 165 9.62 3.21 2.49
C TYR A 165 8.61 2.47 1.62
N LEU A 166 7.43 2.18 2.15
CA LEU A 166 6.39 1.42 1.49
C LEU A 166 5.33 2.36 0.95
N ALA A 167 5.08 2.29 -0.34
CA ALA A 167 4.12 3.12 -1.05
C ALA A 167 2.97 2.29 -1.62
N SER A 168 1.73 2.63 -1.26
CA SER A 168 0.50 2.11 -1.87
C SER A 168 -0.07 3.16 -2.80
N SER A 169 -0.20 2.88 -4.11
CA SER A 169 -0.58 3.91 -5.08
C SER A 169 -1.58 3.45 -6.14
N VAL A 170 -2.15 4.44 -6.84
CA VAL A 170 -2.93 4.31 -8.08
C VAL A 170 -2.28 5.20 -9.12
N LEU A 171 -1.52 4.60 -10.04
CA LEU A 171 -0.75 5.33 -11.05
C LEU A 171 -1.06 4.80 -12.44
N GLY A 172 -1.40 5.71 -13.35
CA GLY A 172 -1.54 5.42 -14.78
C GLY A 172 -0.21 5.50 -15.54
N ALA A 173 -0.25 5.21 -16.84
CA ALA A 173 0.93 5.13 -17.69
C ALA A 173 1.70 6.46 -17.83
N ASP A 174 0.97 7.58 -17.82
CA ASP A 174 1.56 8.91 -18.00
C ASP A 174 2.03 9.55 -16.67
N ASN A 175 1.95 8.80 -15.56
CA ASN A 175 2.36 9.31 -14.26
C ASN A 175 3.89 9.33 -14.12
N ASP A 176 4.45 10.52 -13.91
CA ASP A 176 5.90 10.73 -13.83
C ASP A 176 6.54 10.25 -12.50
N SER A 177 5.75 9.73 -11.57
CA SER A 177 6.26 9.29 -10.26
C SER A 177 7.23 8.13 -10.36
N PHE A 178 7.09 7.27 -11.38
CA PHE A 178 8.00 6.15 -11.62
C PHE A 178 9.44 6.61 -11.89
N GLU A 179 9.60 7.78 -12.51
CA GLU A 179 10.92 8.33 -12.89
C GLU A 179 11.35 9.48 -11.97
N LYS A 180 10.41 10.28 -11.43
CA LYS A 180 10.73 11.54 -10.75
C LYS A 180 10.42 11.55 -9.25
N VAL A 181 9.69 10.55 -8.74
CA VAL A 181 9.34 10.51 -7.31
C VAL A 181 10.01 9.35 -6.61
N TYR A 182 9.68 8.10 -6.95
CA TYR A 182 10.19 6.94 -6.22
C TYR A 182 11.72 6.79 -6.27
N PRO A 183 12.38 6.86 -7.45
CA PRO A 183 13.84 6.79 -7.49
C PRO A 183 14.51 7.97 -6.80
N VAL A 184 13.88 9.15 -6.82
CA VAL A 184 14.38 10.35 -6.13
C VAL A 184 14.26 10.18 -4.61
N ARG A 185 13.13 9.66 -4.10
CA ARG A 185 12.97 9.35 -2.67
C ARG A 185 13.99 8.32 -2.20
N ALA A 186 14.21 7.28 -3.00
CA ALA A 186 15.21 6.26 -2.68
C ALA A 186 16.61 6.88 -2.59
N ARG A 187 17.07 7.55 -3.64
CA ARG A 187 18.41 8.11 -3.72
C ARG A 187 18.69 9.24 -2.72
N ASP A 188 17.77 10.22 -2.63
CA ASP A 188 18.02 11.44 -1.86
C ASP A 188 17.95 11.19 -0.34
N PHE A 189 17.27 10.12 0.08
CA PHE A 189 17.11 9.75 1.49
C PHE A 189 17.80 8.43 1.86
N GLY A 190 18.43 7.73 0.91
CA GLY A 190 19.11 6.45 1.17
C GLY A 190 18.15 5.32 1.55
N LEU A 191 16.91 5.34 1.06
CA LEU A 191 15.85 4.40 1.41
C LEU A 191 15.68 3.33 0.33
N TYR A 192 15.35 2.10 0.72
CA TYR A 192 14.63 1.20 -0.19
C TYR A 192 13.20 1.71 -0.34
N VAL A 193 12.72 1.87 -1.57
CA VAL A 193 11.32 2.25 -1.85
C VAL A 193 10.62 1.08 -2.52
N VAL A 194 9.48 0.63 -1.96
CA VAL A 194 8.68 -0.47 -2.52
C VAL A 194 7.29 0.03 -2.82
N LEU A 195 6.84 -0.15 -4.06
CA LEU A 195 5.58 0.34 -4.60
C LEU A 195 4.61 -0.81 -4.90
N GLY A 196 3.47 -0.87 -4.20
CA GLY A 196 2.27 -1.57 -4.67
C GLY A 196 1.43 -0.65 -5.54
N ASN A 197 1.05 -1.09 -6.75
CA ASN A 197 0.27 -0.26 -7.66
C ASN A 197 -0.95 -1.00 -8.22
N VAL A 198 -1.96 -0.27 -8.63
CA VAL A 198 -3.18 -0.82 -9.23
C VAL A 198 -2.94 -1.22 -10.69
N LEU A 199 -3.63 -2.27 -11.12
CA LEU A 199 -3.73 -2.68 -12.51
C LEU A 199 -5.20 -2.58 -12.96
N GLY A 200 -5.45 -2.04 -14.16
CA GLY A 200 -6.78 -1.98 -14.73
C GLY A 200 -7.58 -0.70 -14.43
N ALA A 201 -8.83 -0.69 -14.85
CA ALA A 201 -9.70 0.48 -14.78
C ALA A 201 -10.10 0.83 -13.34
N ASN A 202 -10.24 2.11 -13.06
CA ASN A 202 -10.71 2.70 -11.80
C ASN A 202 -11.30 4.10 -12.07
N GLU A 203 -11.82 4.79 -11.07
CA GLU A 203 -12.47 6.10 -11.24
C GLU A 203 -11.49 7.18 -11.78
N ASP A 204 -10.19 7.09 -11.49
CA ASP A 204 -9.17 8.06 -11.97
C ASP A 204 -8.58 7.70 -13.35
N GLY A 205 -9.02 6.57 -13.94
CA GLY A 205 -8.56 6.13 -15.26
C GLY A 205 -8.14 4.67 -15.32
N VAL A 206 -6.93 4.41 -15.83
CA VAL A 206 -6.39 3.04 -15.96
C VAL A 206 -5.05 2.94 -15.24
N GLY A 207 -5.02 2.14 -14.19
CA GLY A 207 -3.79 1.78 -13.51
C GLY A 207 -2.91 0.88 -14.38
N VAL A 208 -1.62 1.20 -14.43
CA VAL A 208 -0.67 0.57 -15.37
C VAL A 208 0.06 -0.65 -14.78
N GLY A 209 -0.16 -0.97 -13.51
CA GLY A 209 0.70 -1.92 -12.81
C GLY A 209 2.08 -1.33 -12.54
N ARG A 210 3.17 -1.94 -13.03
CA ARG A 210 4.55 -1.50 -12.76
C ARG A 210 4.87 -1.44 -11.25
N ALA A 211 4.23 -2.29 -10.44
CA ALA A 211 4.63 -2.48 -9.06
C ALA A 211 6.11 -2.88 -9.02
N GLY A 212 6.85 -2.43 -8.02
CA GLY A 212 8.28 -2.68 -8.02
C GLY A 212 9.01 -2.00 -6.87
N ALA A 213 10.34 -1.97 -6.97
CA ALA A 213 11.18 -1.39 -5.94
C ALA A 213 12.40 -0.65 -6.51
N TRP A 214 12.91 0.29 -5.71
CA TRP A 214 14.15 1.04 -5.96
C TRP A 214 15.09 0.88 -4.78
N GLY A 215 16.37 0.69 -5.09
CA GLY A 215 17.45 0.66 -4.11
C GLY A 215 17.84 2.06 -3.60
N PRO A 216 18.64 2.17 -2.53
CA PRO A 216 19.06 3.44 -1.95
C PRO A 216 19.86 4.35 -2.88
N ASP A 217 20.32 3.82 -4.02
CA ASP A 217 20.98 4.57 -5.11
C ASP A 217 19.97 5.16 -6.12
N GLY A 218 18.68 4.83 -5.99
CA GLY A 218 17.61 5.21 -6.90
C GLY A 218 17.46 4.28 -8.12
N GLU A 219 18.28 3.24 -8.22
CA GLU A 219 18.15 2.26 -9.30
C GLU A 219 16.93 1.35 -9.05
N ARG A 220 16.23 1.00 -10.13
CA ARG A 220 15.08 0.09 -10.06
C ARG A 220 15.57 -1.34 -9.92
N ILE A 221 15.27 -1.99 -8.79
CA ILE A 221 15.72 -3.35 -8.45
C ILE A 221 14.67 -4.43 -8.67
N ALA A 222 13.39 -4.06 -8.85
CA ALA A 222 12.30 -4.97 -9.17
C ALA A 222 11.20 -4.27 -9.99
N ASP A 223 10.61 -4.97 -10.96
CA ASP A 223 9.52 -4.48 -11.82
C ASP A 223 8.57 -5.61 -12.21
N ALA A 224 7.29 -5.50 -11.87
CA ALA A 224 6.24 -6.47 -12.19
C ALA A 224 5.70 -6.33 -13.64
N GLY A 225 6.16 -5.32 -14.39
CA GLY A 225 5.62 -5.05 -15.73
C GLY A 225 4.18 -4.49 -15.70
N THR A 226 3.51 -4.57 -16.84
CA THR A 226 2.21 -3.89 -17.06
C THR A 226 1.04 -4.82 -17.36
N GLU A 227 1.26 -6.13 -17.48
CA GLU A 227 0.31 -7.02 -18.14
C GLU A 227 -0.44 -7.94 -17.17
N GLU A 228 0.23 -8.48 -16.16
CA GLU A 228 -0.33 -9.54 -15.32
C GLU A 228 -0.49 -9.11 -13.86
N ALA A 229 -1.57 -9.58 -13.24
CA ALA A 229 -1.73 -9.49 -11.79
C ALA A 229 -0.71 -10.41 -11.10
N GLY A 230 -0.11 -9.95 -10.00
CA GLY A 230 0.89 -10.72 -9.29
C GLY A 230 1.78 -9.85 -8.41
N PHE A 231 3.02 -10.28 -8.25
CA PHE A 231 4.02 -9.56 -7.45
C PHE A 231 5.43 -9.77 -7.98
N VAL A 232 6.33 -8.90 -7.55
CA VAL A 232 7.78 -9.10 -7.65
C VAL A 232 8.41 -8.97 -6.28
N LEU A 233 9.48 -9.72 -6.06
CA LEU A 233 10.26 -9.66 -4.81
C LEU A 233 11.41 -8.67 -4.95
N ALA A 234 11.61 -7.89 -3.90
CA ALA A 234 12.79 -7.05 -3.73
C ALA A 234 13.49 -7.43 -2.43
N GLU A 235 14.79 -7.60 -2.48
CA GLU A 235 15.60 -7.76 -1.28
C GLU A 235 15.91 -6.37 -0.71
N VAL A 236 15.59 -6.16 0.58
CA VAL A 236 15.75 -4.89 1.29
C VAL A 236 16.45 -5.10 2.64
N GLY A 237 17.26 -4.13 3.05
CA GLY A 237 17.96 -4.13 4.35
C GLY A 237 19.37 -4.61 4.31
#